data_52e94788533df510f10ede6a9dd0b101
#
_entry.id   52e94788533df510f10ede6a9dd0b101
#
_cell.length_a   1.000
_cell.length_b   1.000
_cell.length_c   1.000
_cell.angle_alpha   90.00
_cell.angle_beta   90.00
_cell.angle_gamma   90.00
#
_symmetry.space_group_name_H-M   'P 1'
#
loop_
_entity.id
_entity.type
_entity.pdbx_description
1 polymer ?
#
loop_
_entity_poly.entity_id
_entity_poly.type
_entity_poly.pdbx_seq_one_letter_code
_entity_poly.pdbx_strand_id
1 'polypeptide(L)'
;MTIDRRTMIIGAAALTAVSAADNPAPAEAQSSAPAERVLGIGGLFFRSRDPNALARWYQANLGIDPVPMSAGQPVWQQAAGPTAFAPFPADTGYFGARDQAWMVNFRVRSLDAMVAQLRKANIEVKVDPKTYPNGRFARLHDPDGNPIELWEPVNS
;
A
#
# COMPACT_ATOMS: atom_id res chain seq x y z
N MET A 1 3.50 18.79 23.52
CA MET A 1 2.42 19.80 23.63
C MET A 1 1.29 19.29 22.74
N THR A 2 0.30 18.67 23.37
CA THR A 2 -0.76 17.92 22.72
C THR A 2 -1.92 18.88 22.42
N ILE A 3 -2.34 19.03 21.19
CA ILE A 3 -3.49 19.85 20.81
C ILE A 3 -4.72 18.94 20.77
N ASP A 4 -5.58 19.10 21.76
CA ASP A 4 -6.89 18.46 21.86
C ASP A 4 -7.89 19.20 20.97
N ARG A 5 -8.58 18.43 20.10
CA ARG A 5 -9.61 18.95 19.17
C ARG A 5 -11.01 18.64 19.69
N ARG A 6 -11.40 19.24 20.81
CA ARG A 6 -12.80 19.25 21.26
C ARG A 6 -13.12 20.56 21.93
N THR A 7 -13.54 21.55 21.16
CA THR A 7 -14.37 22.62 21.72
C THR A 7 -15.32 23.13 20.64
N MET A 8 -16.54 22.70 20.74
CA MET A 8 -17.68 23.18 20.00
C MET A 8 -18.25 24.40 20.72
N ILE A 9 -18.35 25.53 20.04
CA ILE A 9 -19.01 26.73 20.61
C ILE A 9 -20.40 26.86 19.98
N ILE A 10 -21.39 26.82 20.83
CA ILE A 10 -22.79 27.13 20.52
C ILE A 10 -22.97 28.64 20.65
N GLY A 11 -23.41 29.30 19.63
CA GLY A 11 -23.75 30.72 19.60
C GLY A 11 -25.19 30.93 19.13
N ALA A 12 -25.94 31.65 19.94
CA ALA A 12 -27.38 31.83 19.95
C ALA A 12 -27.95 32.61 18.77
N ALA A 13 -29.23 32.39 18.54
CA ALA A 13 -30.10 32.96 17.55
C ALA A 13 -30.37 34.48 17.74
N ALA A 14 -30.50 35.19 16.60
CA ALA A 14 -31.25 36.42 16.52
C ALA A 14 -32.22 36.35 15.34
N LEU A 15 -33.49 36.35 15.63
CA LEU A 15 -34.56 36.53 14.63
C LEU A 15 -34.60 37.99 14.17
N THR A 16 -34.63 38.22 12.88
CA THR A 16 -35.25 39.40 12.28
C THR A 16 -36.04 39.01 11.05
N ALA A 17 -37.23 39.54 10.97
CA ALA A 17 -38.28 39.19 10.04
C ALA A 17 -38.21 39.95 8.72
N VAL A 18 -38.68 39.28 7.65
CA VAL A 18 -39.50 39.70 6.50
C VAL A 18 -38.90 40.69 5.49
N SER A 19 -38.70 40.21 4.28
CA SER A 19 -39.36 40.78 3.09
C SER A 19 -39.49 39.67 2.02
N ALA A 20 -40.73 39.53 1.52
CA ALA A 20 -41.04 38.69 0.37
C ALA A 20 -40.63 39.41 -0.88
N ALA A 21 -40.01 38.71 -1.80
CA ALA A 21 -40.14 38.72 -3.23
C ALA A 21 -38.83 38.34 -3.92
N ASP A 22 -38.98 37.50 -4.84
CA ASP A 22 -38.10 36.87 -5.82
C ASP A 22 -37.73 35.46 -5.47
N ASN A 23 -38.58 34.58 -5.94
CA ASN A 23 -38.33 33.17 -6.04
C ASN A 23 -37.37 32.92 -7.24
N PRO A 24 -36.04 32.83 -7.04
CA PRO A 24 -35.18 32.35 -8.11
C PRO A 24 -35.53 30.89 -8.34
N ALA A 25 -35.79 30.55 -9.60
CA ALA A 25 -35.92 29.16 -10.03
C ALA A 25 -34.83 28.29 -9.39
N PRO A 26 -35.15 27.06 -8.98
CA PRO A 26 -34.14 26.19 -8.43
C PRO A 26 -32.99 26.06 -9.40
N ALA A 27 -31.82 26.53 -9.02
CA ALA A 27 -30.59 26.27 -9.76
C ALA A 27 -30.47 24.74 -9.85
N GLU A 28 -30.57 24.23 -11.08
CA GLU A 28 -30.30 22.83 -11.34
C GLU A 28 -28.92 22.53 -10.75
N ALA A 29 -28.91 21.70 -9.72
CA ALA A 29 -27.67 21.21 -9.15
C ALA A 29 -26.93 20.49 -10.26
N GLN A 30 -25.92 21.12 -10.83
CA GLN A 30 -25.02 20.51 -11.77
C GLN A 30 -24.40 19.34 -11.01
N SER A 31 -24.87 18.12 -11.31
CA SER A 31 -24.25 16.88 -10.86
C SER A 31 -22.86 16.87 -11.47
N SER A 32 -21.89 17.37 -10.72
CA SER A 32 -20.49 17.21 -11.11
C SER A 32 -20.19 15.72 -11.13
N ALA A 33 -19.75 15.22 -12.28
CA ALA A 33 -19.26 13.85 -12.37
C ALA A 33 -18.24 13.62 -11.25
N PRO A 34 -18.25 12.44 -10.61
CA PRO A 34 -17.29 12.14 -9.56
C PRO A 34 -15.86 12.31 -10.09
N ALA A 35 -15.00 12.93 -9.28
CA ALA A 35 -13.59 13.12 -9.65
C ALA A 35 -12.92 11.77 -9.96
N GLU A 36 -12.16 11.71 -11.05
CA GLU A 36 -11.38 10.55 -11.42
C GLU A 36 -10.38 10.16 -10.32
N ARG A 37 -10.15 8.87 -10.16
CA ARG A 37 -9.22 8.31 -9.17
C ARG A 37 -8.38 7.22 -9.81
N VAL A 38 -7.16 7.05 -9.33
CA VAL A 38 -6.34 5.89 -9.67
C VAL A 38 -7.00 4.61 -9.15
N LEU A 39 -6.97 3.54 -9.94
CA LEU A 39 -7.60 2.26 -9.61
C LEU A 39 -6.71 1.37 -8.73
N GLY A 40 -5.40 1.59 -8.76
CA GLY A 40 -4.43 0.80 -8.01
C GLY A 40 -3.00 1.01 -8.51
N ILE A 41 -2.07 0.23 -7.96
CA ILE A 41 -0.68 0.22 -8.40
C ILE A 41 -0.58 -0.66 -9.64
N GLY A 42 -0.21 -0.07 -10.79
CA GLY A 42 -0.05 -0.78 -12.06
C GLY A 42 1.32 -1.44 -12.22
N GLY A 43 2.32 -1.03 -11.43
CA GLY A 43 3.67 -1.61 -11.46
C GLY A 43 4.58 -0.97 -10.44
N LEU A 44 5.63 -1.71 -10.07
CA LEU A 44 6.76 -1.24 -9.27
C LEU A 44 8.02 -1.32 -10.14
N PHE A 45 8.71 -0.20 -10.32
CA PHE A 45 9.91 -0.12 -11.16
C PHE A 45 11.11 0.36 -10.34
N PHE A 46 12.19 -0.40 -10.39
CA PHE A 46 13.41 -0.11 -9.65
C PHE A 46 14.64 -0.60 -10.42
N ARG A 47 15.81 -0.13 -10.03
CA ARG A 47 17.07 -0.52 -10.66
C ARG A 47 17.58 -1.83 -10.09
N SER A 48 18.20 -2.66 -10.95
CA SER A 48 18.84 -3.92 -10.57
C SER A 48 20.19 -4.04 -11.26
N ARG A 49 21.13 -4.72 -10.63
CA ARG A 49 22.44 -5.05 -11.20
C ARG A 49 22.33 -6.08 -12.31
N ASP A 50 21.43 -7.06 -12.15
CA ASP A 50 21.07 -8.05 -13.16
C ASP A 50 19.57 -8.26 -13.15
N PRO A 51 18.79 -7.48 -13.95
CA PRO A 51 17.34 -7.56 -13.97
C PRO A 51 16.79 -8.94 -14.32
N ASN A 52 17.48 -9.68 -15.18
CA ASN A 52 17.03 -11.02 -15.60
C ASN A 52 17.22 -12.06 -14.47
N ALA A 53 18.35 -12.03 -13.78
CA ALA A 53 18.58 -12.91 -12.62
C ALA A 53 17.62 -12.58 -11.50
N LEU A 54 17.40 -11.30 -11.23
CA LEU A 54 16.48 -10.84 -10.19
C LEU A 54 15.03 -11.23 -10.50
N ALA A 55 14.56 -11.06 -11.74
CA ALA A 55 13.22 -11.48 -12.14
C ALA A 55 13.00 -12.99 -11.96
N ARG A 56 13.97 -13.83 -12.32
CA ARG A 56 13.92 -15.28 -12.06
C ARG A 56 13.87 -15.61 -10.58
N TRP A 57 14.60 -14.86 -9.74
CA TRP A 57 14.56 -15.05 -8.30
C TRP A 57 13.17 -14.75 -7.72
N TYR A 58 12.55 -13.64 -8.13
CA TYR A 58 11.19 -13.28 -7.72
C TYR A 58 10.16 -14.32 -8.17
N GLN A 59 10.28 -14.83 -9.39
CA GLN A 59 9.41 -15.89 -9.89
C GLN A 59 9.57 -17.19 -9.10
N ALA A 60 10.80 -17.64 -8.89
CA ALA A 60 11.08 -18.92 -8.23
C ALA A 60 10.70 -18.93 -6.75
N ASN A 61 10.86 -17.80 -6.05
CA ASN A 61 10.74 -17.75 -4.59
C ASN A 61 9.45 -17.09 -4.10
N LEU A 62 8.90 -16.15 -4.88
CA LEU A 62 7.70 -15.39 -4.51
C LEU A 62 6.53 -15.55 -5.49
N GLY A 63 6.72 -16.28 -6.59
CA GLY A 63 5.66 -16.53 -7.57
C GLY A 63 5.27 -15.26 -8.36
N ILE A 64 6.20 -14.32 -8.52
CA ILE A 64 5.98 -13.10 -9.30
C ILE A 64 6.52 -13.33 -10.70
N ASP A 65 5.63 -13.44 -11.68
CA ASP A 65 6.03 -13.66 -13.06
C ASP A 65 6.77 -12.45 -13.64
N PRO A 66 7.83 -12.67 -14.44
CA PRO A 66 8.53 -11.59 -15.10
C PRO A 66 7.65 -10.88 -16.13
N VAL A 67 8.01 -9.64 -16.45
CA VAL A 67 7.35 -8.91 -17.54
C VAL A 67 7.55 -9.68 -18.85
N PRO A 68 6.47 -9.92 -19.63
CA PRO A 68 6.54 -10.63 -20.89
C PRO A 68 7.46 -9.93 -21.91
N MET A 69 8.25 -10.72 -22.63
CA MET A 69 9.13 -10.22 -23.70
C MET A 69 8.41 -10.13 -25.05
N SER A 70 7.18 -10.63 -25.17
CA SER A 70 6.38 -10.63 -26.40
C SER A 70 4.92 -10.27 -26.12
N ALA A 71 4.26 -9.69 -27.14
CA ALA A 71 2.84 -9.35 -27.05
C ALA A 71 1.97 -10.60 -26.84
N GLY A 72 0.92 -10.47 -26.05
CA GLY A 72 -0.05 -11.54 -25.77
C GLY A 72 0.29 -12.47 -24.62
N GLN A 73 1.45 -12.36 -24.00
CA GLN A 73 1.73 -13.05 -22.76
C GLN A 73 1.14 -12.26 -21.57
N PRO A 74 0.54 -12.94 -20.57
CA PRO A 74 -0.02 -12.25 -19.42
C PRO A 74 1.10 -11.68 -18.52
N VAL A 75 0.86 -10.52 -17.94
CA VAL A 75 1.65 -10.01 -16.82
C VAL A 75 1.20 -10.70 -15.53
N TRP A 76 2.03 -10.64 -14.49
CA TRP A 76 1.66 -11.09 -13.15
C TRP A 76 0.35 -10.44 -12.67
N GLN A 77 -0.59 -11.27 -12.25
CA GLN A 77 -1.89 -10.82 -11.75
C GLN A 77 -1.89 -10.86 -10.22
N GLN A 78 -2.10 -9.72 -9.62
CA GLN A 78 -2.23 -9.62 -8.17
C GLN A 78 -3.63 -10.08 -7.74
N ALA A 79 -3.69 -10.88 -6.67
CA ALA A 79 -4.96 -11.17 -6.02
C ALA A 79 -5.58 -9.87 -5.47
N ALA A 80 -6.92 -9.74 -5.57
CA ALA A 80 -7.63 -8.62 -4.96
C ALA A 80 -7.38 -8.56 -3.44
N GLY A 81 -7.34 -7.34 -2.89
CA GLY A 81 -7.17 -7.16 -1.45
C GLY A 81 -6.61 -5.78 -1.08
N PRO A 82 -6.46 -5.51 0.22
CA PRO A 82 -6.00 -4.21 0.70
C PRO A 82 -4.56 -3.92 0.27
N THR A 83 -4.29 -2.66 -0.04
CA THR A 83 -2.94 -2.16 -0.33
C THR A 83 -2.66 -0.97 0.57
N ALA A 84 -1.56 -1.01 1.32
CA ALA A 84 -1.07 0.14 2.06
C ALA A 84 -0.22 1.02 1.13
N PHE A 85 -0.57 2.29 1.04
CA PHE A 85 0.23 3.31 0.38
C PHE A 85 0.60 4.37 1.42
N ALA A 86 1.80 4.26 1.99
CA ALA A 86 2.20 5.01 3.17
C ALA A 86 3.52 5.75 2.96
N PRO A 87 3.51 7.08 2.81
CA PRO A 87 4.72 7.87 2.93
C PRO A 87 5.27 7.82 4.36
N PHE A 88 6.57 7.63 4.50
CA PHE A 88 7.29 7.64 5.77
C PHE A 88 8.11 8.93 5.92
N PRO A 89 8.46 9.33 7.16
CA PRO A 89 9.40 10.43 7.38
C PRO A 89 10.74 10.19 6.67
N ALA A 90 11.38 11.26 6.18
CA ALA A 90 12.62 11.16 5.42
C ALA A 90 13.78 10.55 6.20
N ASP A 91 13.73 10.60 7.53
CA ASP A 91 14.74 10.05 8.44
C ASP A 91 14.35 8.66 8.99
N THR A 92 13.34 8.03 8.44
CA THR A 92 12.88 6.72 8.91
C THR A 92 13.98 5.67 8.82
N GLY A 93 14.13 4.85 9.87
CA GLY A 93 14.94 3.63 9.84
C GLY A 93 14.16 2.38 9.43
N TYR A 94 12.88 2.53 9.04
CA TYR A 94 12.00 1.38 8.77
C TYR A 94 12.45 0.55 7.58
N PHE A 95 13.09 1.17 6.58
CA PHE A 95 13.56 0.50 5.36
C PHE A 95 14.97 -0.08 5.48
N GLY A 96 15.66 0.14 6.59
CA GLY A 96 17.04 -0.30 6.81
C GLY A 96 18.05 0.83 6.59
N ALA A 97 18.93 0.71 5.59
CA ALA A 97 19.97 1.70 5.31
C ALA A 97 19.38 3.09 4.98
N ARG A 98 20.12 4.15 5.31
CA ARG A 98 19.65 5.54 5.15
C ARG A 98 19.37 5.95 3.69
N ASP A 99 20.07 5.33 2.76
CA ASP A 99 19.92 5.55 1.31
C ASP A 99 18.82 4.69 0.69
N GLN A 100 18.23 3.79 1.47
CA GLN A 100 17.09 2.98 1.03
C GLN A 100 15.80 3.81 1.09
N ALA A 101 15.30 4.22 -0.08
CA ALA A 101 14.19 5.15 -0.19
C ALA A 101 12.80 4.49 -0.21
N TRP A 102 12.73 3.15 -0.31
CA TRP A 102 11.47 2.40 -0.43
C TRP A 102 11.61 0.97 0.09
N MET A 103 10.48 0.37 0.38
CA MET A 103 10.34 -1.04 0.68
C MET A 103 9.05 -1.55 0.05
N VAL A 104 9.09 -2.73 -0.57
CA VAL A 104 7.88 -3.37 -1.07
C VAL A 104 7.29 -4.27 0.03
N ASN A 105 5.96 -4.19 0.18
CA ASN A 105 5.22 -5.11 1.04
C ASN A 105 4.37 -6.04 0.15
N PHE A 106 4.56 -7.35 0.30
CA PHE A 106 3.74 -8.36 -0.38
C PHE A 106 2.78 -9.02 0.59
N ARG A 107 1.51 -9.04 0.23
CA ARG A 107 0.51 -9.84 0.95
C ARG A 107 0.74 -11.32 0.69
N VAL A 108 0.63 -12.12 1.75
CA VAL A 108 0.68 -13.59 1.67
C VAL A 108 -0.53 -14.18 2.37
N ARG A 109 -1.02 -15.30 1.88
CA ARG A 109 -2.14 -16.01 2.50
C ARG A 109 -1.75 -16.69 3.80
N SER A 110 -0.52 -17.21 3.89
CA SER A 110 0.04 -17.83 5.09
C SER A 110 1.50 -17.44 5.22
N LEU A 111 1.79 -16.67 6.27
CA LEU A 111 3.15 -16.24 6.56
C LEU A 111 4.04 -17.42 6.90
N ASP A 112 3.53 -18.39 7.69
CA ASP A 112 4.30 -19.56 8.11
C ASP A 112 4.68 -20.43 6.89
N ALA A 113 3.75 -20.65 5.96
CA ALA A 113 4.03 -21.42 4.74
C ALA A 113 5.06 -20.70 3.85
N MET A 114 4.93 -19.40 3.66
CA MET A 114 5.86 -18.60 2.87
C MET A 114 7.25 -18.57 3.51
N VAL A 115 7.35 -18.39 4.82
CA VAL A 115 8.61 -18.42 5.55
C VAL A 115 9.28 -19.79 5.44
N ALA A 116 8.53 -20.87 5.56
CA ALA A 116 9.06 -22.22 5.41
C ALA A 116 9.60 -22.47 3.98
N GLN A 117 8.87 -22.01 2.96
CA GLN A 117 9.30 -22.09 1.56
C GLN A 117 10.61 -21.33 1.32
N LEU A 118 10.72 -20.10 1.79
CA LEU A 118 11.90 -19.26 1.61
C LEU A 118 13.12 -19.83 2.35
N ARG A 119 12.94 -20.29 3.57
CA ARG A 119 14.02 -20.92 4.35
C ARG A 119 14.52 -22.23 3.72
N LYS A 120 13.63 -23.03 3.11
CA LYS A 120 14.02 -24.21 2.32
C LYS A 120 14.86 -23.83 1.10
N ALA A 121 14.69 -22.64 0.55
CA ALA A 121 15.50 -22.08 -0.53
C ALA A 121 16.78 -21.37 -0.01
N ASN A 122 17.14 -21.53 1.27
CA ASN A 122 18.26 -20.86 1.95
C ASN A 122 18.16 -19.32 1.94
N ILE A 123 16.97 -18.78 1.93
CA ILE A 123 16.71 -17.33 2.02
C ILE A 123 16.47 -17.00 3.50
N GLU A 124 17.27 -16.05 4.02
CA GLU A 124 17.09 -15.56 5.37
C GLU A 124 15.78 -14.76 5.49
N VAL A 125 14.94 -15.14 6.46
CA VAL A 125 13.67 -14.46 6.75
C VAL A 125 13.57 -14.20 8.25
N LYS A 126 13.42 -12.95 8.61
CA LYS A 126 13.19 -12.48 9.98
C LYS A 126 11.69 -12.29 10.22
N VAL A 127 11.09 -13.21 10.98
CA VAL A 127 9.69 -13.10 11.39
C VAL A 127 9.57 -12.13 12.55
N ASP A 128 8.62 -11.21 12.49
CA ASP A 128 8.26 -10.39 13.65
C ASP A 128 7.52 -11.28 14.67
N PRO A 129 8.00 -11.38 15.91
CA PRO A 129 7.34 -12.19 16.94
C PRO A 129 5.99 -11.62 17.39
N LYS A 130 5.70 -10.36 17.06
CA LYS A 130 4.48 -9.66 17.46
C LYS A 130 3.39 -9.86 16.42
N THR A 131 2.18 -10.15 16.89
CA THR A 131 0.96 -10.05 16.08
C THR A 131 0.33 -8.67 16.28
N TYR A 132 -0.01 -8.03 15.16
CA TYR A 132 -0.62 -6.69 15.15
C TYR A 132 -2.11 -6.78 14.81
N PRO A 133 -2.90 -5.74 15.12
CA PRO A 133 -4.32 -5.72 14.76
C PRO A 133 -4.61 -5.88 13.25
N ASN A 134 -3.64 -5.55 12.40
CA ASN A 134 -3.74 -5.66 10.93
C ASN A 134 -3.03 -6.91 10.36
N GLY A 135 -2.43 -7.75 11.20
CA GLY A 135 -1.82 -9.01 10.75
C GLY A 135 -0.44 -9.32 11.32
N ARG A 136 0.24 -10.23 10.63
CA ARG A 136 1.59 -10.72 10.97
C ARG A 136 2.57 -10.33 9.88
N PHE A 137 3.84 -10.14 10.25
CA PHE A 137 4.86 -9.64 9.34
C PHE A 137 6.15 -10.46 9.39
N ALA A 138 6.86 -10.49 8.27
CA ALA A 138 8.24 -10.96 8.19
C ALA A 138 9.03 -10.10 7.21
N ARG A 139 10.35 -10.09 7.34
CA ARG A 139 11.26 -9.31 6.50
C ARG A 139 12.35 -10.16 5.90
N LEU A 140 12.71 -9.83 4.69
CA LEU A 140 13.84 -10.39 3.96
C LEU A 140 14.40 -9.33 3.01
N HIS A 141 15.46 -9.71 2.29
CA HIS A 141 16.02 -8.90 1.21
C HIS A 141 16.10 -9.75 -0.05
N ASP A 142 15.95 -9.10 -1.20
CA ASP A 142 16.25 -9.73 -2.47
C ASP A 142 17.77 -9.80 -2.72
N PRO A 143 18.25 -10.48 -3.79
CA PRO A 143 19.68 -10.57 -4.11
C PRO A 143 20.39 -9.23 -4.33
N ASP A 144 19.66 -8.18 -4.67
CA ASP A 144 20.22 -6.83 -4.80
C ASP A 144 20.25 -6.04 -3.48
N GLY A 145 19.68 -6.61 -2.41
CA GLY A 145 19.61 -6.00 -1.09
C GLY A 145 18.37 -5.14 -0.88
N ASN A 146 17.41 -5.16 -1.80
CA ASN A 146 16.17 -4.40 -1.61
C ASN A 146 15.34 -5.02 -0.47
N PRO A 147 14.83 -4.23 0.48
CA PRO A 147 14.02 -4.72 1.57
C PRO A 147 12.63 -5.15 1.09
N ILE A 148 12.22 -6.32 1.53
CA ILE A 148 10.90 -6.89 1.30
C ILE A 148 10.25 -7.14 2.65
N GLU A 149 9.00 -6.75 2.80
CA GLU A 149 8.15 -7.13 3.90
C GLU A 149 7.04 -8.06 3.41
N LEU A 150 6.82 -9.15 4.11
CA LEU A 150 5.70 -10.05 3.89
C LEU A 150 4.62 -9.73 4.93
N TRP A 151 3.39 -9.67 4.49
CA TRP A 151 2.24 -9.36 5.32
C TRP A 151 1.13 -10.41 5.14
N GLU A 152 0.79 -11.09 6.23
CA GLU A 152 -0.43 -11.89 6.33
C GLU A 152 -1.51 -11.04 6.99
N PRO A 153 -2.50 -10.51 6.24
CA PRO A 153 -3.59 -9.72 6.80
C PRO A 153 -4.47 -10.54 7.74
N VAL A 154 -5.09 -9.89 8.73
CA VAL A 154 -6.19 -10.50 9.47
C VAL A 154 -7.35 -10.71 8.51
N ASN A 155 -7.91 -11.91 8.44
CA ASN A 155 -9.03 -12.31 7.56
C ASN A 155 -8.67 -12.31 6.04
N SER A 156 -7.50 -12.77 5.67
CA SER A 156 -7.12 -13.06 4.29
C SER A 156 -7.66 -14.41 3.80
#